data_e629c9292520eea70b3a7dc48331b0f3
#
_entry.id   e629c9292520eea70b3a7dc48331b0f3
#
_cell.length_a   1.000
_cell.length_b   1.000
_cell.length_c   1.000
_cell.angle_alpha   90.00
_cell.angle_beta   90.00
_cell.angle_gamma   90.00
#
_symmetry.space_group_name_H-M   'P 1'
#
loop_
_entity.id
_entity.type
_entity.pdbx_description
1 polymer ?
#
loop_
_entity_poly.entity_id
_entity_poly.type
_entity_poly.pdbx_seq_one_letter_code
_entity_poly.pdbx_strand_id
1 'polypeptide(L)'
;MANYITTSGTNAGATNVRLTTQLMIGADSNPAQELHVTGEALVTGNITAYYSSDISLKDNIRPIESALFKVKQIRGVTFDWNENSTELQQQKGHDVGVIAQEVEKVLPEVIQIREDGIKAISYEKVVPLLVEAIKEQQTIIEDLSNRIKLLEDK
;
A
#
# COMPACT_ATOMS: atom_id res chain seq x y z
N MET A 1 -31.84 5.72 -18.74
CA MET A 1 -30.88 5.83 -19.86
C MET A 1 -29.52 6.09 -19.24
N ALA A 2 -28.55 5.21 -19.44
CA ALA A 2 -27.21 5.42 -18.96
C ALA A 2 -26.47 6.39 -19.91
N ASN A 3 -25.98 7.48 -19.39
CA ASN A 3 -25.15 8.42 -20.16
C ASN A 3 -23.71 7.92 -20.14
N TYR A 4 -23.27 7.39 -21.27
CA TYR A 4 -21.86 7.06 -21.46
C TYR A 4 -21.13 8.27 -22.04
N ILE A 5 -20.04 8.71 -21.41
CA ILE A 5 -19.08 9.61 -22.03
C ILE A 5 -18.09 8.72 -22.77
N THR A 6 -18.32 8.50 -24.06
CA THR A 6 -17.36 7.82 -24.92
C THR A 6 -16.58 8.85 -25.72
N THR A 7 -15.29 8.93 -25.50
CA THR A 7 -14.40 9.63 -26.43
C THR A 7 -13.75 8.59 -27.33
N SER A 8 -14.40 8.30 -28.48
CA SER A 8 -13.76 7.54 -29.55
C SER A 8 -13.02 8.51 -30.46
N GLY A 9 -11.74 8.66 -30.29
CA GLY A 9 -10.91 9.49 -31.12
C GLY A 9 -9.57 8.83 -31.41
N THR A 10 -9.41 8.29 -32.59
CA THR A 10 -8.09 8.04 -33.19
C THR A 10 -7.47 9.39 -33.54
N ASN A 11 -6.88 10.08 -32.57
CA ASN A 11 -5.97 11.17 -32.86
C ASN A 11 -5.22 11.62 -31.60
N ALA A 12 -3.95 11.89 -31.80
CA ALA A 12 -2.98 12.44 -30.90
C ALA A 12 -3.32 13.89 -30.43
N GLY A 13 -4.48 14.06 -29.84
CA GLY A 13 -4.91 15.30 -29.17
C GLY A 13 -5.44 14.97 -27.82
N ALA A 14 -4.86 15.55 -26.77
CA ALA A 14 -5.28 15.37 -25.39
C ALA A 14 -6.78 15.72 -25.26
N THR A 15 -7.62 14.69 -25.10
CA THR A 15 -9.04 14.90 -24.82
C THR A 15 -9.21 15.10 -23.32
N ASN A 16 -9.31 16.35 -22.89
CA ASN A 16 -9.59 16.66 -21.50
C ASN A 16 -11.09 16.66 -21.25
N VAL A 17 -11.58 15.79 -20.35
CA VAL A 17 -12.95 15.87 -19.83
C VAL A 17 -12.91 16.77 -18.60
N ARG A 18 -13.50 17.96 -18.69
CA ARG A 18 -13.64 18.88 -17.57
C ARG A 18 -15.08 18.80 -17.02
N LEU A 19 -15.21 18.36 -15.79
CA LEU A 19 -16.46 18.42 -15.06
C LEU A 19 -16.42 19.61 -14.08
N THR A 20 -17.43 20.45 -14.11
CA THR A 20 -17.50 21.67 -13.30
C THR A 20 -18.26 21.47 -11.99
N THR A 21 -18.85 20.28 -11.79
CA THR A 21 -19.63 19.94 -10.59
C THR A 21 -19.13 18.67 -9.93
N GLN A 22 -19.69 17.53 -10.26
CA GLN A 22 -19.35 16.23 -9.65
C GLN A 22 -19.30 15.14 -10.71
N LEU A 23 -18.33 14.23 -10.56
CA LEU A 23 -18.33 12.93 -11.22
C LEU A 23 -18.69 11.86 -10.18
N MET A 24 -19.83 11.18 -10.37
CA MET A 24 -20.17 9.99 -9.60
C MET A 24 -19.82 8.78 -10.44
N ILE A 25 -18.99 7.88 -9.87
CA ILE A 25 -18.61 6.62 -10.49
C ILE A 25 -19.00 5.53 -9.50
N GLY A 26 -19.90 4.64 -9.93
CA GLY A 26 -20.31 3.49 -9.14
C GLY A 26 -21.81 3.23 -9.13
N ALA A 27 -22.09 2.04 -8.66
CA ALA A 27 -23.36 1.42 -8.37
C ALA A 27 -24.40 1.40 -9.50
N ASP A 28 -24.29 0.44 -10.38
CA ASP A 28 -25.31 -0.56 -10.66
C ASP A 28 -24.67 -1.67 -11.50
N SER A 29 -24.65 -2.88 -10.93
CA SER A 29 -24.23 -4.13 -11.55
C SER A 29 -22.74 -4.27 -11.96
N ASN A 30 -21.91 -4.58 -10.93
CA ASN A 30 -20.77 -5.48 -11.02
C ASN A 30 -19.64 -5.23 -12.02
N PRO A 31 -18.86 -4.16 -11.90
CA PRO A 31 -17.48 -4.20 -12.29
C PRO A 31 -16.62 -4.62 -11.09
N ALA A 32 -15.57 -5.40 -11.31
CA ALA A 32 -14.59 -5.76 -10.29
C ALA A 32 -13.94 -4.52 -9.64
N GLN A 33 -13.99 -3.37 -10.32
CA GLN A 33 -13.55 -2.07 -9.85
C GLN A 33 -14.39 -0.96 -10.51
N GLU A 34 -14.88 -0.02 -9.72
CA GLU A 34 -15.72 1.09 -10.20
C GLU A 34 -14.91 2.20 -10.88
N LEU A 35 -13.63 2.34 -10.53
CA LEU A 35 -12.68 3.23 -11.19
C LEU A 35 -11.36 2.49 -11.42
N HIS A 36 -11.00 2.32 -12.70
CA HIS A 36 -9.70 1.80 -13.12
C HIS A 36 -8.96 2.88 -13.91
N VAL A 37 -7.78 3.28 -13.43
CA VAL A 37 -6.89 4.23 -14.10
C VAL A 37 -5.63 3.48 -14.54
N THR A 38 -5.41 3.40 -15.86
CA THR A 38 -4.14 2.92 -16.40
C THR A 38 -3.22 4.12 -16.58
N GLY A 39 -2.32 4.33 -15.63
CA GLY A 39 -1.45 5.50 -15.56
C GLY A 39 -1.48 6.16 -14.19
N GLU A 40 -1.20 7.44 -14.15
CA GLU A 40 -1.13 8.21 -12.91
C GLU A 40 -2.45 8.95 -12.62
N ALA A 41 -2.80 9.09 -11.36
CA ALA A 41 -3.87 9.95 -10.88
C ALA A 41 -3.28 11.04 -9.98
N LEU A 42 -3.41 12.32 -10.38
CA LEU A 42 -3.00 13.46 -9.57
C LEU A 42 -4.21 14.05 -8.85
N VAL A 43 -4.19 14.01 -7.52
CA VAL A 43 -5.19 14.63 -6.67
C VAL A 43 -4.51 15.71 -5.84
N THR A 44 -4.86 16.98 -6.07
CA THR A 44 -4.26 18.13 -5.37
C THR A 44 -4.93 18.46 -4.03
N GLY A 45 -6.01 17.78 -3.71
CA GLY A 45 -6.72 17.87 -2.42
C GLY A 45 -6.60 16.57 -1.63
N ASN A 46 -7.45 16.43 -0.62
CA ASN A 46 -7.50 15.23 0.20
C ASN A 46 -8.21 14.09 -0.54
N ILE A 47 -7.68 12.89 -0.42
CA ILE A 47 -8.37 11.64 -0.78
C ILE A 47 -8.94 11.05 0.50
N THR A 48 -10.27 10.87 0.54
CA THR A 48 -10.92 10.14 1.62
C THR A 48 -11.26 8.74 1.12
N ALA A 49 -10.52 7.76 1.62
CA ALA A 49 -10.75 6.35 1.33
C ALA A 49 -11.05 5.62 2.63
N TYR A 50 -12.19 4.92 2.69
CA TYR A 50 -12.56 4.10 3.84
C TYR A 50 -12.27 2.63 3.53
N TYR A 51 -11.47 2.01 4.40
CA TYR A 51 -11.32 0.56 4.39
C TYR A 51 -12.03 -0.01 5.60
N SER A 52 -13.04 -0.85 5.39
CA SER A 52 -13.82 -1.43 6.49
C SER A 52 -12.93 -2.25 7.41
N SER A 53 -12.94 -1.90 8.70
CA SER A 53 -12.10 -2.55 9.72
C SER A 53 -12.91 -2.93 10.97
N ASP A 54 -14.24 -2.97 10.85
CA ASP A 54 -15.14 -3.36 11.93
C ASP A 54 -14.90 -4.82 12.34
N ILE A 55 -14.93 -5.07 13.64
CA ILE A 55 -14.69 -6.40 14.21
C ILE A 55 -15.77 -7.41 13.79
N SER A 56 -16.99 -6.94 13.53
CA SER A 56 -18.12 -7.78 13.10
C SER A 56 -17.94 -8.38 11.70
N LEU A 57 -16.97 -7.86 10.93
CA LEU A 57 -16.63 -8.33 9.58
C LEU A 57 -15.40 -9.26 9.57
N LYS A 58 -14.90 -9.67 10.75
CA LYS A 58 -13.63 -10.38 10.86
C LYS A 58 -13.76 -11.62 11.73
N ASP A 59 -13.26 -12.73 11.24
CA ASP A 59 -13.12 -13.98 11.98
C ASP A 59 -11.65 -14.29 12.28
N ASN A 60 -11.42 -15.15 13.28
CA ASN A 60 -10.09 -15.67 13.64
C ASN A 60 -9.04 -14.58 13.91
N ILE A 61 -9.44 -13.51 14.57
CA ILE A 61 -8.58 -12.36 14.87
C ILE A 61 -7.45 -12.82 15.81
N ARG A 62 -6.20 -12.60 15.36
CA ARG A 62 -4.98 -12.92 16.13
C ARG A 62 -3.96 -11.79 15.94
N PRO A 63 -3.14 -11.49 16.96
CA PRO A 63 -1.98 -10.63 16.79
C PRO A 63 -1.02 -11.18 15.73
N ILE A 64 -0.26 -10.29 15.10
CA ILE A 64 0.83 -10.70 14.20
C ILE A 64 2.00 -11.15 15.07
N GLU A 65 2.28 -12.44 15.07
CA GLU A 65 3.36 -13.02 15.85
C GLU A 65 4.73 -12.71 15.25
N SER A 66 5.76 -12.55 16.14
CA SER A 66 7.15 -12.29 15.76
C SER A 66 7.30 -11.08 14.84
N ALA A 67 6.54 -10.02 15.11
CA ALA A 67 6.45 -8.87 14.24
C ALA A 67 7.79 -8.13 14.11
N LEU A 68 8.51 -7.96 15.21
CA LEU A 68 9.85 -7.34 15.19
C LEU A 68 10.84 -8.17 14.38
N PHE A 69 10.80 -9.49 14.49
CA PHE A 69 11.64 -10.38 13.68
C PHE A 69 11.31 -10.27 12.19
N LYS A 70 10.04 -10.19 11.83
CA LYS A 70 9.58 -9.99 10.45
C LYS A 70 10.05 -8.65 9.88
N VAL A 71 9.87 -7.55 10.61
CA VAL A 71 10.32 -6.21 10.20
C VAL A 71 11.83 -6.18 9.95
N LYS A 72 12.63 -6.84 10.77
CA LYS A 72 14.10 -6.92 10.60
C LYS A 72 14.54 -7.64 9.32
N GLN A 73 13.67 -8.37 8.65
CA GLN A 73 13.94 -9.03 7.38
C GLN A 73 13.60 -8.17 6.16
N ILE A 74 12.93 -7.04 6.36
CA ILE A 74 12.56 -6.09 5.32
C ILE A 74 13.57 -4.95 5.31
N ARG A 75 14.20 -4.70 4.17
CA ARG A 75 15.08 -3.56 4.01
C ARG A 75 14.33 -2.35 3.50
N GLY A 76 14.49 -1.21 4.16
CA GLY A 76 14.26 0.08 3.53
C GLY A 76 15.45 0.39 2.62
N VAL A 77 15.21 0.68 1.37
CA VAL A 77 16.24 0.90 0.35
C VAL A 77 15.98 2.18 -0.43
N THR A 78 17.05 2.79 -0.90
CA THR A 78 17.00 3.75 -2.01
C THR A 78 17.41 3.03 -3.28
N PHE A 79 16.88 3.42 -4.41
CA PHE A 79 17.15 2.78 -5.70
C PHE A 79 16.93 3.75 -6.85
N ASP A 80 17.41 3.38 -8.02
CA ASP A 80 17.11 4.07 -9.27
C ASP A 80 16.24 3.17 -10.13
N TRP A 81 15.20 3.76 -10.72
CA TRP A 81 14.35 3.07 -11.67
C TRP A 81 15.14 2.74 -12.94
N ASN A 82 15.12 1.49 -13.37
CA ASN A 82 15.81 1.02 -14.56
C ASN A 82 14.97 1.23 -15.84
N GLU A 83 15.53 0.89 -17.00
CA GLU A 83 14.87 1.06 -18.30
C GLU A 83 13.55 0.26 -18.39
N ASN A 84 13.49 -0.95 -17.81
CA ASN A 84 12.27 -1.76 -17.82
C ASN A 84 11.11 -1.07 -17.09
N SER A 85 11.39 -0.33 -16.00
CA SER A 85 10.36 0.40 -15.28
C SER A 85 9.84 1.60 -16.08
N THR A 86 10.71 2.25 -16.84
CA THR A 86 10.34 3.36 -17.72
C THR A 86 9.42 2.89 -18.86
N GLU A 87 9.68 1.72 -19.44
CA GLU A 87 8.86 1.14 -20.49
C GLU A 87 7.48 0.67 -19.98
N LEU A 88 7.46 0.00 -18.81
CA LEU A 88 6.26 -0.64 -18.29
C LEU A 88 5.39 0.28 -17.42
N GLN A 89 5.98 1.23 -16.69
CA GLN A 89 5.30 2.00 -15.67
C GLN A 89 5.59 3.50 -15.71
N GLN A 90 6.41 3.97 -16.67
CA GLN A 90 6.84 5.36 -16.81
C GLN A 90 7.57 5.93 -15.57
N GLN A 91 8.07 5.06 -14.69
CA GLN A 91 8.85 5.43 -13.51
C GLN A 91 10.30 5.67 -13.89
N LYS A 92 10.91 6.74 -13.36
CA LYS A 92 12.31 7.10 -13.61
C LYS A 92 12.90 7.90 -12.47
N GLY A 93 14.23 7.89 -12.40
CA GLY A 93 14.97 8.67 -11.42
C GLY A 93 15.18 7.90 -10.11
N HIS A 94 15.62 8.62 -9.09
CA HIS A 94 15.93 8.08 -7.76
C HIS A 94 14.68 8.00 -6.89
N ASP A 95 14.55 6.93 -6.11
CA ASP A 95 13.37 6.70 -5.27
C ASP A 95 13.74 5.90 -4.00
N VAL A 96 12.76 5.72 -3.12
CA VAL A 96 12.89 5.03 -1.85
C VAL A 96 11.71 4.07 -1.63
N GLY A 97 11.98 2.92 -1.06
CA GLY A 97 10.91 1.95 -0.78
C GLY A 97 11.42 0.68 -0.13
N VAL A 98 10.65 -0.37 -0.24
CA VAL A 98 10.99 -1.73 0.18
C VAL A 98 10.88 -2.69 -1.01
N ILE A 99 11.51 -3.84 -0.91
CA ILE A 99 11.54 -4.86 -1.98
C ILE A 99 10.36 -5.83 -1.81
N ALA A 100 9.48 -5.91 -2.81
CA ALA A 100 8.28 -6.74 -2.74
C ALA A 100 8.58 -8.22 -2.44
N GLN A 101 9.66 -8.77 -2.98
CA GLN A 101 10.09 -10.15 -2.75
C GLN A 101 10.60 -10.40 -1.32
N GLU A 102 11.06 -9.37 -0.62
CA GLU A 102 11.44 -9.48 0.80
C GLU A 102 10.19 -9.43 1.69
N VAL A 103 9.29 -8.51 1.40
CA VAL A 103 8.02 -8.38 2.11
C VAL A 103 7.18 -9.64 1.95
N GLU A 104 7.12 -10.23 0.76
CA GLU A 104 6.37 -11.46 0.47
C GLU A 104 6.75 -12.64 1.39
N LYS A 105 8.02 -12.74 1.78
CA LYS A 105 8.51 -13.83 2.65
C LYS A 105 7.95 -13.76 4.07
N VAL A 106 7.57 -12.59 4.53
CA VAL A 106 7.18 -12.35 5.93
C VAL A 106 5.74 -11.87 6.09
N LEU A 107 5.15 -11.28 5.04
CA LEU A 107 3.80 -10.75 5.01
C LEU A 107 3.22 -10.84 3.58
N PRO A 108 2.97 -12.05 3.07
CA PRO A 108 2.51 -12.23 1.68
C PRO A 108 1.16 -11.57 1.39
N GLU A 109 0.33 -11.34 2.41
CA GLU A 109 -1.03 -10.79 2.28
C GLU A 109 -1.05 -9.33 1.78
N VAL A 110 0.08 -8.64 1.79
CA VAL A 110 0.17 -7.25 1.30
C VAL A 110 0.67 -7.17 -0.14
N ILE A 111 1.03 -8.31 -0.73
CA ILE A 111 1.54 -8.38 -2.10
C ILE A 111 0.38 -8.47 -3.08
N GLN A 112 0.42 -7.60 -4.08
CA GLN A 112 -0.46 -7.63 -5.24
C GLN A 112 0.35 -8.04 -6.46
N ILE A 113 -0.11 -9.05 -7.20
CA ILE A 113 0.48 -9.43 -8.48
C ILE A 113 -0.35 -8.76 -9.56
N ARG A 114 0.27 -7.87 -10.33
CA ARG A 114 -0.37 -7.16 -11.44
C ARG A 114 -0.57 -8.09 -12.63
N GLU A 115 -1.36 -7.68 -13.61
CA GLU A 115 -1.62 -8.45 -14.83
C GLU A 115 -0.34 -8.74 -15.65
N ASP A 116 0.65 -7.84 -15.57
CA ASP A 116 1.99 -7.99 -16.16
C ASP A 116 2.93 -8.92 -15.37
N GLY A 117 2.45 -9.48 -14.25
CA GLY A 117 3.23 -10.35 -13.36
C GLY A 117 4.15 -9.59 -12.38
N ILE A 118 4.18 -8.26 -12.43
CA ILE A 118 5.00 -7.45 -11.53
C ILE A 118 4.33 -7.38 -10.16
N LYS A 119 5.14 -7.56 -9.10
CA LYS A 119 4.69 -7.47 -7.72
C LYS A 119 4.64 -6.03 -7.25
N ALA A 120 3.52 -5.66 -6.65
CA ALA A 120 3.31 -4.39 -5.96
C ALA A 120 2.98 -4.63 -4.48
N ILE A 121 3.11 -3.61 -3.66
CA ILE A 121 2.87 -3.66 -2.21
C ILE A 121 1.72 -2.72 -1.85
N SER A 122 0.75 -3.24 -1.10
CA SER A 122 -0.24 -2.42 -0.39
C SER A 122 0.41 -1.86 0.87
N TYR A 123 1.06 -0.70 0.78
CA TYR A 123 1.84 -0.12 1.87
C TYR A 123 1.01 0.13 3.14
N GLU A 124 -0.25 0.49 3.00
CA GLU A 124 -1.17 0.71 4.11
C GLU A 124 -1.37 -0.56 4.98
N LYS A 125 -1.25 -1.73 4.38
CA LYS A 125 -1.37 -3.02 5.08
C LYS A 125 -0.10 -3.45 5.82
N VAL A 126 1.00 -2.73 5.64
CA VAL A 126 2.24 -2.94 6.42
C VAL A 126 2.13 -2.29 7.81
N VAL A 127 1.25 -1.30 7.97
CA VAL A 127 1.07 -0.59 9.25
C VAL A 127 0.76 -1.52 10.42
N PRO A 128 -0.15 -2.51 10.35
CA PRO A 128 -0.40 -3.45 11.45
C PRO A 128 0.85 -4.23 11.89
N LEU A 129 1.72 -4.62 10.94
CA LEU A 129 2.99 -5.27 11.26
C LEU A 129 3.91 -4.34 12.07
N LEU A 130 4.00 -3.06 11.68
CA LEU A 130 4.80 -2.07 12.41
C LEU A 130 4.24 -1.81 13.81
N VAL A 131 2.91 -1.77 13.97
CA VAL A 131 2.26 -1.62 15.28
C VAL A 131 2.67 -2.75 16.23
N GLU A 132 2.60 -4.01 15.81
CA GLU A 132 2.99 -5.13 16.65
C GLU A 132 4.50 -5.17 16.88
N ALA A 133 5.33 -4.83 15.90
CA ALA A 133 6.79 -4.76 16.06
C ALA A 133 7.21 -3.69 17.09
N ILE A 134 6.55 -2.53 17.10
CA ILE A 134 6.80 -1.48 18.10
C ILE A 134 6.41 -1.96 19.50
N LYS A 135 5.31 -2.68 19.65
CA LYS A 135 4.87 -3.25 20.94
C LYS A 135 5.86 -4.30 21.46
N GLU A 136 6.33 -5.20 20.60
CA GLU A 136 7.37 -6.16 20.95
C GLU A 136 8.68 -5.45 21.36
N GLN A 137 9.07 -4.42 20.62
CA GLN A 137 10.26 -3.61 20.95
C GLN A 137 10.10 -2.89 22.29
N GLN A 138 8.92 -2.32 22.57
CA GLN A 138 8.63 -1.64 23.84
C GLN A 138 8.77 -2.61 25.02
N THR A 139 8.25 -3.82 24.90
CA THR A 139 8.38 -4.86 25.93
C THR A 139 9.85 -5.18 26.25
N ILE A 140 10.69 -5.28 25.22
CA ILE A 140 12.14 -5.52 25.38
C ILE A 140 12.79 -4.34 26.11
N ILE A 141 12.44 -3.10 25.77
CA ILE A 141 12.98 -1.89 26.41
C ILE A 141 12.59 -1.86 27.89
N GLU A 142 11.36 -2.19 28.24
CA GLU A 142 10.89 -2.23 29.64
C GLU A 142 11.64 -3.30 30.45
N ASP A 143 11.82 -4.50 29.89
CA ASP A 143 12.61 -5.56 30.53
C ASP A 143 14.06 -5.12 30.78
N LEU A 144 14.72 -4.55 29.77
CA LEU A 144 16.09 -4.03 29.90
C LEU A 144 16.18 -2.92 30.94
N SER A 145 15.21 -1.99 30.97
CA SER A 145 15.17 -0.90 31.95
C SER A 145 15.03 -1.43 33.38
N ASN A 146 14.19 -2.45 33.60
CA ASN A 146 14.02 -3.08 34.91
C ASN A 146 15.30 -3.81 35.33
N ARG A 147 15.99 -4.49 34.42
CA ARG A 147 17.25 -5.17 34.72
C ARG A 147 18.36 -4.19 35.07
N ILE A 148 18.42 -3.04 34.39
CA ILE A 148 19.40 -1.97 34.71
C ILE A 148 19.14 -1.45 36.13
N LYS A 149 17.90 -1.10 36.49
CA LYS A 149 17.58 -0.64 37.85
C LYS A 149 18.00 -1.64 38.94
N LEU A 150 17.76 -2.93 38.70
CA LEU A 150 18.17 -3.99 39.65
C LEU A 150 19.70 -4.11 39.80
N LEU A 151 20.47 -3.64 38.83
CA LEU A 151 21.94 -3.64 38.90
C LEU A 151 22.47 -2.37 39.57
N GLU A 152 21.78 -1.23 39.40
CA GLU A 152 22.15 0.06 40.01
C GLU A 152 21.83 0.11 41.53
N ASP A 153 20.81 -0.64 41.96
CA ASP A 153 20.37 -0.71 43.36
C ASP A 153 21.24 -1.67 44.21
N LYS A 154 22.33 -2.25 43.68
CA LYS A 154 23.29 -3.11 44.36
C LYS A 154 24.56 -2.43 44.74
#